data_4516fae581e7fd31f3b02e7f9c0cf276
#
_entry.id   4516fae581e7fd31f3b02e7f9c0cf276
#
_cell.length_a   1.000
_cell.length_b   1.000
_cell.length_c   1.000
_cell.angle_alpha   90.00
_cell.angle_beta   90.00
_cell.angle_gamma   90.00
#
_symmetry.space_group_name_H-M   'P 1'
#
loop_
_entity.id
_entity.type
_entity.pdbx_description
1 polymer ?
#
loop_
_entity_poly.entity_id
_entity_poly.type
_entity_poly.pdbx_seq_one_letter_code
_entity_poly.pdbx_strand_id
1 'polypeptide(L)'
;IMMVLALSLDLTAIALAASIMFLFLFTQVNLASITIRRLYEKTVDYGFKTPFFPAVPIIGIVTAMGLSIYLLITHPESWVIAVVWVLIGFVIYKFYTSKQELEHNAPLVFTQGPKLRKEYRIMIVFDKRNATKFYKIAKAISEQNDGEITVLNIVNVPRQTPLSLSHGIGDNGLKAIEEFKRAIPGSLRNRFLVRLAHDPTEAILSTAEEQDINTMLVDFSFLRNNRKLLSLTTCDIVGIRLRKHFDQDI
;
A
#
# COMPACT_ATOMS: atom_id res chain seq x y z
N ILE A 1 2.16 33.35 -2.31
CA ILE A 1 3.31 32.78 -3.04
C ILE A 1 3.13 32.98 -4.54
N MET A 2 2.02 32.54 -5.17
CA MET A 2 1.79 32.71 -6.62
C MET A 2 1.87 34.16 -7.09
N MET A 3 1.30 35.10 -6.34
CA MET A 3 1.32 36.52 -6.69
C MET A 3 2.73 37.12 -6.67
N VAL A 4 3.56 36.71 -5.73
CA VAL A 4 4.97 37.15 -5.64
C VAL A 4 5.78 36.60 -6.81
N LEU A 5 5.58 35.34 -7.17
CA LEU A 5 6.24 34.70 -8.33
C LEU A 5 5.83 35.35 -9.66
N ALA A 6 4.54 35.63 -9.84
CA ALA A 6 4.02 36.27 -11.05
C ALA A 6 4.52 37.72 -11.23
N LEU A 7 4.88 38.41 -10.17
CA LEU A 7 5.40 39.78 -10.19
C LEU A 7 6.93 39.83 -10.34
N SER A 8 7.64 38.78 -9.95
CA SER A 8 9.12 38.79 -9.91
C SER A 8 9.81 38.04 -11.05
N LEU A 9 9.09 37.20 -11.77
CA LEU A 9 9.65 36.38 -12.85
C LEU A 9 8.88 36.61 -14.15
N ASP A 10 9.57 36.49 -15.28
CA ASP A 10 8.93 36.50 -16.59
C ASP A 10 8.00 35.31 -16.77
N LEU A 11 6.78 35.56 -17.25
CA LEU A 11 5.76 34.53 -17.47
C LEU A 11 6.26 33.38 -18.35
N THR A 12 7.08 33.72 -19.37
CA THR A 12 7.66 32.73 -20.27
C THR A 12 8.63 31.80 -19.54
N ALA A 13 9.48 32.36 -18.68
CA ALA A 13 10.44 31.58 -17.90
C ALA A 13 9.73 30.62 -16.92
N ILE A 14 8.63 31.05 -16.28
CA ILE A 14 7.80 30.20 -15.41
C ILE A 14 7.15 29.06 -16.22
N ALA A 15 6.57 29.37 -17.38
CA ALA A 15 5.93 28.36 -18.23
C ALA A 15 6.93 27.31 -18.73
N LEU A 16 8.13 27.74 -19.13
CA LEU A 16 9.19 26.83 -19.56
C LEU A 16 9.74 25.99 -18.40
N ALA A 17 9.90 26.58 -17.19
CA ALA A 17 10.28 25.83 -16.01
C ALA A 17 9.24 24.75 -15.65
N ALA A 18 7.95 25.07 -15.73
CA ALA A 18 6.88 24.08 -15.54
C ALA A 18 6.97 22.96 -16.59
N SER A 19 7.25 23.29 -17.86
CA SER A 19 7.42 22.29 -18.91
C SER A 19 8.61 21.35 -18.64
N ILE A 20 9.72 21.86 -18.14
CA ILE A 20 10.89 21.06 -17.73
C ILE A 20 10.48 20.07 -16.60
N MET A 21 9.74 20.55 -15.61
CA MET A 21 9.22 19.71 -14.52
C MET A 21 8.33 18.58 -15.04
N PHE A 22 7.41 18.87 -15.98
CA PHE A 22 6.58 17.84 -16.61
C PHE A 22 7.40 16.82 -17.41
N LEU A 23 8.40 17.24 -18.18
CA LEU A 23 9.28 16.31 -18.90
C LEU A 23 10.03 15.38 -17.95
N PHE A 24 10.49 15.90 -16.82
CA PHE A 24 11.13 15.11 -15.78
C PHE A 24 10.17 14.08 -15.16
N LEU A 25 8.93 14.50 -14.84
CA LEU A 25 7.89 13.64 -14.31
C LEU A 25 7.50 12.54 -15.32
N PHE A 26 7.33 12.86 -16.59
CA PHE A 26 7.04 11.86 -17.63
C PHE A 26 8.17 10.84 -17.79
N THR A 27 9.41 11.27 -17.68
CA THR A 27 10.56 10.37 -17.71
C THR A 27 10.50 9.37 -16.56
N GLN A 28 10.19 9.83 -15.34
CA GLN A 28 10.04 8.95 -14.16
C GLN A 28 8.86 7.97 -14.31
N VAL A 29 7.71 8.43 -14.81
CA VAL A 29 6.52 7.58 -15.02
C VAL A 29 6.82 6.48 -16.05
N ASN A 30 7.50 6.81 -17.14
CA ASN A 30 7.90 5.81 -18.14
C ASN A 30 8.90 4.80 -17.56
N LEU A 31 9.86 5.25 -16.76
CA LEU A 31 10.83 4.38 -16.08
C LEU A 31 10.14 3.46 -15.07
N ALA A 32 9.22 4.02 -14.27
CA ALA A 32 8.40 3.26 -13.33
C ALA A 32 7.55 2.20 -14.03
N SER A 33 6.94 2.53 -15.17
CA SER A 33 6.17 1.58 -15.99
C SER A 33 7.01 0.38 -16.43
N ILE A 34 8.26 0.61 -16.86
CA ILE A 34 9.20 -0.47 -17.23
C ILE A 34 9.53 -1.32 -16.00
N THR A 35 9.83 -0.68 -14.89
CA THR A 35 10.25 -1.36 -13.64
C THR A 35 9.13 -2.21 -13.07
N ILE A 36 7.92 -1.63 -12.94
CA ILE A 36 6.74 -2.32 -12.40
C ILE A 36 6.41 -3.53 -13.27
N ARG A 37 6.41 -3.38 -14.59
CA ARG A 37 6.06 -4.50 -15.46
C ARG A 37 7.10 -5.63 -15.43
N ARG A 38 8.40 -5.32 -15.24
CA ARG A 38 9.44 -6.34 -15.08
C ARG A 38 9.34 -7.07 -13.74
N LEU A 39 9.02 -6.34 -12.66
CA LEU A 39 8.98 -6.92 -11.32
C LEU A 39 7.67 -7.68 -11.03
N TYR A 40 6.55 -7.21 -11.56
CA TYR A 40 5.21 -7.71 -11.18
C TYR A 40 4.45 -8.37 -12.33
N GLU A 41 5.12 -8.72 -13.44
CA GLU A 41 4.48 -9.31 -14.64
C GLU A 41 3.64 -10.55 -14.33
N LYS A 42 4.06 -11.35 -13.34
CA LYS A 42 3.39 -12.60 -12.96
C LYS A 42 2.36 -12.44 -11.83
N THR A 43 2.37 -11.30 -11.12
CA THR A 43 1.57 -11.09 -9.91
C THR A 43 0.37 -10.18 -10.13
N VAL A 44 0.42 -9.32 -11.13
CA VAL A 44 -0.64 -8.34 -11.42
C VAL A 44 -1.29 -8.67 -12.75
N ASP A 45 -2.61 -8.87 -12.72
CA ASP A 45 -3.38 -9.00 -13.95
C ASP A 45 -3.63 -7.61 -14.54
N TYR A 46 -2.84 -7.28 -15.56
CA TYR A 46 -3.00 -6.04 -16.32
C TYR A 46 -4.10 -6.23 -17.36
N GLY A 47 -5.26 -5.64 -17.15
CA GLY A 47 -6.38 -5.74 -18.09
C GLY A 47 -6.02 -5.30 -19.52
N PHE A 48 -5.18 -4.27 -19.69
CA PHE A 48 -4.65 -3.83 -20.97
C PHE A 48 -3.12 -3.95 -20.98
N LYS A 49 -2.58 -4.68 -21.94
CA LYS A 49 -1.13 -4.81 -22.17
C LYS A 49 -0.73 -3.93 -23.34
N THR A 50 0.06 -2.90 -23.07
CA THR A 50 0.61 -2.03 -24.13
C THR A 50 1.37 -2.86 -25.17
N PRO A 51 1.01 -2.77 -26.46
CA PRO A 51 1.76 -3.44 -27.51
C PRO A 51 3.19 -2.85 -27.62
N PHE A 52 4.11 -3.62 -28.17
CA PHE A 52 5.52 -3.23 -28.36
C PHE A 52 6.24 -2.79 -27.05
N PHE A 53 5.87 -3.34 -25.93
CA PHE A 53 6.62 -3.11 -24.70
C PHE A 53 8.00 -3.79 -24.79
N PRO A 54 9.12 -3.15 -24.38
CA PRO A 54 9.24 -1.84 -23.70
C PRO A 54 9.51 -0.65 -24.65
N ALA A 55 9.37 -0.79 -25.96
CA ALA A 55 9.73 0.25 -26.92
C ALA A 55 8.97 1.57 -26.69
N VAL A 56 7.67 1.51 -26.43
CA VAL A 56 6.83 2.71 -26.21
C VAL A 56 7.32 3.57 -25.04
N PRO A 57 7.53 3.03 -23.82
CA PRO A 57 8.11 3.81 -22.71
C PRO A 57 9.52 4.32 -23.01
N ILE A 58 10.36 3.56 -23.74
CA ILE A 58 11.73 3.99 -24.10
C ILE A 58 11.68 5.19 -25.05
N ILE A 59 10.82 5.16 -26.06
CA ILE A 59 10.62 6.31 -26.97
C ILE A 59 10.15 7.53 -26.15
N GLY A 60 9.23 7.35 -25.21
CA GLY A 60 8.79 8.41 -24.31
C GLY A 60 9.93 9.03 -23.49
N ILE A 61 10.84 8.22 -22.97
CA ILE A 61 12.04 8.70 -22.25
C ILE A 61 12.97 9.47 -23.19
N VAL A 62 13.28 8.92 -24.36
CA VAL A 62 14.20 9.52 -25.32
C VAL A 62 13.68 10.89 -25.82
N THR A 63 12.39 10.98 -26.13
CA THR A 63 11.78 12.25 -26.57
C THR A 63 11.73 13.27 -25.44
N ALA A 64 11.37 12.88 -24.23
CA ALA A 64 11.36 13.77 -23.06
C ALA A 64 12.77 14.29 -22.74
N MET A 65 13.78 13.42 -22.78
CA MET A 65 15.18 13.83 -22.58
C MET A 65 15.67 14.75 -23.70
N GLY A 66 15.36 14.45 -24.96
CA GLY A 66 15.73 15.28 -26.09
C GLY A 66 15.16 16.71 -25.99
N LEU A 67 13.87 16.84 -25.68
CA LEU A 67 13.22 18.12 -25.44
C LEU A 67 13.81 18.84 -24.21
N SER A 68 14.13 18.12 -23.16
CA SER A 68 14.74 18.67 -21.96
C SER A 68 16.11 19.27 -22.24
N ILE A 69 16.95 18.57 -23.01
CA ILE A 69 18.28 19.06 -23.46
C ILE A 69 18.12 20.29 -24.39
N TYR A 70 17.17 20.25 -25.30
CA TYR A 70 16.87 21.40 -26.14
C TYR A 70 16.53 22.65 -25.32
N LEU A 71 15.66 22.52 -24.34
CA LEU A 71 15.31 23.62 -23.42
C LEU A 71 16.49 24.08 -22.57
N LEU A 72 17.42 23.20 -22.22
CA LEU A 72 18.63 23.56 -21.46
C LEU A 72 19.53 24.49 -22.30
N ILE A 73 19.64 24.22 -23.59
CA ILE A 73 20.51 25.00 -24.47
C ILE A 73 19.86 26.34 -24.84
N THR A 74 18.54 26.37 -25.07
CA THR A 74 17.83 27.57 -25.52
C THR A 74 17.40 28.51 -24.41
N HIS A 75 17.06 27.96 -23.20
CA HIS A 75 16.51 28.71 -22.07
C HIS A 75 17.12 28.25 -20.76
N PRO A 76 18.43 28.49 -20.52
CA PRO A 76 19.08 28.01 -19.29
C PRO A 76 18.51 28.63 -18.00
N GLU A 77 17.97 29.86 -18.06
CA GLU A 77 17.31 30.55 -16.96
C GLU A 77 16.12 29.75 -16.40
N SER A 78 15.35 29.10 -17.26
CA SER A 78 14.20 28.28 -16.86
C SER A 78 14.63 27.02 -16.09
N TRP A 79 15.81 26.48 -16.43
CA TRP A 79 16.41 25.37 -15.69
C TRP A 79 16.84 25.75 -14.28
N VAL A 80 17.39 26.96 -14.10
CA VAL A 80 17.74 27.45 -12.76
C VAL A 80 16.49 27.52 -11.88
N ILE A 81 15.38 28.05 -12.42
CA ILE A 81 14.09 28.11 -11.70
C ILE A 81 13.62 26.70 -11.34
N ALA A 82 13.65 25.75 -12.27
CA ALA A 82 13.23 24.39 -12.05
C ALA A 82 14.07 23.69 -10.96
N VAL A 83 15.40 23.84 -11.00
CA VAL A 83 16.32 23.27 -9.98
C VAL A 83 16.08 23.87 -8.61
N VAL A 84 15.91 25.18 -8.51
CA VAL A 84 15.60 25.85 -7.23
C VAL A 84 14.30 25.31 -6.63
N TRP A 85 13.26 25.12 -7.44
CA TRP A 85 12.00 24.53 -7.00
C TRP A 85 12.18 23.11 -6.46
N VAL A 86 12.93 22.27 -7.16
CA VAL A 86 13.22 20.89 -6.71
C VAL A 86 13.98 20.91 -5.39
N LEU A 87 14.96 21.80 -5.23
CA LEU A 87 15.71 21.93 -3.99
C LEU A 87 14.83 22.39 -2.82
N ILE A 88 13.94 23.37 -3.05
CA ILE A 88 12.96 23.80 -2.04
C ILE A 88 12.06 22.62 -1.63
N GLY A 89 11.53 21.88 -2.61
CA GLY A 89 10.73 20.68 -2.36
C GLY A 89 11.49 19.62 -1.55
N PHE A 90 12.76 19.39 -1.87
CA PHE A 90 13.62 18.45 -1.14
C PHE A 90 13.88 18.88 0.30
N VAL A 91 14.10 20.17 0.53
CA VAL A 91 14.27 20.75 1.87
C VAL A 91 13.00 20.55 2.69
N ILE A 92 11.83 20.89 2.13
CA ILE A 92 10.54 20.70 2.80
C ILE A 92 10.32 19.21 3.11
N TYR A 93 10.59 18.32 2.15
CA TYR A 93 10.49 16.89 2.35
C TYR A 93 11.36 16.42 3.53
N LYS A 94 12.65 16.80 3.54
CA LYS A 94 13.60 16.36 4.56
C LYS A 94 13.26 16.86 5.97
N PHE A 95 12.81 18.11 6.09
CA PHE A 95 12.58 18.72 7.41
C PHE A 95 11.17 18.50 7.95
N TYR A 96 10.17 18.37 7.07
CA TYR A 96 8.76 18.28 7.45
C TYR A 96 8.16 16.92 7.13
N THR A 97 8.16 16.52 5.86
CA THR A 97 7.41 15.35 5.38
C THR A 97 8.04 14.03 5.83
N SER A 98 9.38 13.91 5.85
CA SER A 98 10.04 12.66 6.23
C SER A 98 9.81 12.22 7.68
N LYS A 99 9.41 13.17 8.54
CA LYS A 99 9.01 12.87 9.93
C LYS A 99 7.54 12.48 10.07
N GLN A 100 6.72 12.90 9.11
CA GLN A 100 5.28 12.61 9.06
C GLN A 100 4.92 11.53 8.05
N GLU A 101 5.86 11.16 7.19
CA GLU A 101 5.73 9.96 6.40
C GLU A 101 5.65 8.80 7.39
N LEU A 102 4.43 8.47 7.77
CA LEU A 102 4.12 7.14 8.28
C LEU A 102 4.66 6.23 7.19
N GLU A 103 5.88 5.74 7.41
CA GLU A 103 6.45 4.75 6.55
C GLU A 103 5.34 3.74 6.30
N HIS A 104 4.91 3.61 5.06
CA HIS A 104 4.04 2.51 4.65
C HIS A 104 4.89 1.23 4.80
N ASN A 105 5.22 0.93 6.05
CA ASN A 105 6.09 -0.17 6.48
C ASN A 105 5.40 -1.52 6.31
N ALA A 106 4.25 -1.54 5.63
CA ALA A 106 3.48 -2.74 5.43
C ALA A 106 2.94 -2.85 3.99
N PRO A 107 3.83 -3.05 2.98
CA PRO A 107 3.38 -3.19 1.60
C PRO A 107 2.43 -4.38 1.46
N LEU A 108 1.36 -4.15 0.71
CA LEU A 108 0.39 -5.17 0.35
C LEU A 108 1.01 -6.09 -0.72
N VAL A 109 1.34 -7.31 -0.35
CA VAL A 109 1.94 -8.30 -1.27
C VAL A 109 0.88 -9.03 -2.06
N PHE A 110 -0.27 -9.27 -1.44
CA PHE A 110 -1.34 -10.05 -2.05
C PHE A 110 -2.70 -9.55 -1.61
N THR A 111 -3.61 -9.44 -2.57
CA THR A 111 -5.03 -9.19 -2.33
C THR A 111 -5.86 -10.11 -3.21
N GLN A 112 -6.78 -10.83 -2.61
CA GLN A 112 -7.72 -11.68 -3.32
C GLN A 112 -9.12 -11.54 -2.74
N GLY A 113 -10.11 -11.48 -3.60
CA GLY A 113 -11.51 -11.35 -3.23
C GLY A 113 -12.18 -10.16 -3.90
N PRO A 114 -13.50 -10.07 -3.83
CA PRO A 114 -14.26 -8.96 -4.40
C PRO A 114 -13.89 -7.64 -3.70
N LYS A 115 -14.12 -6.52 -4.38
CA LYS A 115 -14.07 -5.20 -3.73
C LYS A 115 -15.18 -5.15 -2.68
N LEU A 116 -14.83 -4.66 -1.49
CA LEU A 116 -15.79 -4.46 -0.41
C LEU A 116 -16.88 -3.47 -0.86
N ARG A 117 -18.15 -3.86 -0.72
CA ARG A 117 -19.30 -3.06 -1.14
C ARG A 117 -20.24 -2.72 0.01
N LYS A 118 -20.14 -3.47 1.12
CA LYS A 118 -21.00 -3.31 2.28
C LYS A 118 -20.40 -2.30 3.25
N GLU A 119 -21.29 -1.64 4.01
CA GLU A 119 -20.91 -0.62 4.98
C GLU A 119 -20.25 -1.25 6.20
N TYR A 120 -20.71 -2.43 6.67
CA TYR A 120 -20.14 -3.08 7.84
C TYR A 120 -19.01 -4.05 7.44
N ARG A 121 -17.81 -3.77 7.91
CA ARG A 121 -16.58 -4.50 7.55
C ARG A 121 -15.86 -5.02 8.76
N ILE A 122 -15.63 -6.32 8.77
CA ILE A 122 -14.97 -7.02 9.86
C ILE A 122 -13.60 -7.47 9.40
N MET A 123 -12.55 -7.15 10.17
CA MET A 123 -11.20 -7.63 9.92
C MET A 123 -10.83 -8.72 10.93
N ILE A 124 -10.27 -9.82 10.43
CA ILE A 124 -9.66 -10.87 11.26
C ILE A 124 -8.15 -10.76 11.10
N VAL A 125 -7.44 -10.53 12.19
CA VAL A 125 -5.98 -10.67 12.22
C VAL A 125 -5.67 -12.17 12.30
N PHE A 126 -5.06 -12.68 11.23
CA PHE A 126 -4.83 -14.11 11.06
C PHE A 126 -3.77 -14.64 12.02
N ASP A 127 -4.13 -15.67 12.77
CA ASP A 127 -3.22 -16.54 13.50
C ASP A 127 -3.53 -17.99 13.11
N LYS A 128 -2.55 -18.70 12.56
CA LYS A 128 -2.72 -20.09 12.07
C LYS A 128 -3.40 -21.02 13.09
N ARG A 129 -3.18 -20.78 14.39
CA ARG A 129 -3.74 -21.62 15.47
C ARG A 129 -5.23 -21.41 15.71
N ASN A 130 -5.71 -20.18 15.50
CA ASN A 130 -7.05 -19.77 15.93
C ASN A 130 -7.94 -19.28 14.77
N ALA A 131 -7.41 -19.25 13.56
CA ALA A 131 -8.04 -18.65 12.40
C ALA A 131 -9.46 -19.17 12.11
N THR A 132 -9.66 -20.48 12.17
CA THR A 132 -10.97 -21.10 11.88
C THR A 132 -12.02 -20.73 12.92
N LYS A 133 -11.63 -20.62 14.19
CA LYS A 133 -12.54 -20.21 15.28
C LYS A 133 -12.92 -18.74 15.17
N PHE A 134 -11.93 -17.88 14.88
CA PHE A 134 -12.15 -16.44 14.64
C PHE A 134 -13.06 -16.23 13.44
N TYR A 135 -12.88 -17.03 12.39
CA TYR A 135 -13.73 -16.95 11.20
C TYR A 135 -15.19 -17.31 11.51
N LYS A 136 -15.46 -18.33 12.31
CA LYS A 136 -16.83 -18.69 12.72
C LYS A 136 -17.50 -17.52 13.46
N ILE A 137 -16.78 -16.86 14.37
CA ILE A 137 -17.28 -15.71 15.12
C ILE A 137 -17.51 -14.52 14.18
N ALA A 138 -16.53 -14.20 13.33
CA ALA A 138 -16.66 -13.12 12.35
C ALA A 138 -17.82 -13.36 11.39
N LYS A 139 -18.03 -14.60 10.96
CA LYS A 139 -19.14 -14.98 10.09
C LYS A 139 -20.49 -14.73 10.77
N ALA A 140 -20.64 -15.13 12.01
CA ALA A 140 -21.87 -14.88 12.77
C ALA A 140 -22.17 -13.38 12.92
N ILE A 141 -21.15 -12.57 13.23
CA ILE A 141 -21.30 -11.11 13.33
C ILE A 141 -21.60 -10.48 11.95
N SER A 142 -20.92 -10.97 10.90
CA SER A 142 -21.12 -10.50 9.53
C SER A 142 -22.53 -10.81 9.00
N GLU A 143 -23.06 -11.99 9.28
CA GLU A 143 -24.42 -12.38 8.89
C GLU A 143 -25.47 -11.53 9.61
N GLN A 144 -25.24 -11.20 10.88
CA GLN A 144 -26.15 -10.37 11.68
C GLN A 144 -26.19 -8.91 11.23
N ASN A 145 -25.07 -8.36 10.75
CA ASN A 145 -24.93 -6.95 10.37
C ASN A 145 -24.86 -6.73 8.86
N ASP A 146 -25.19 -7.72 8.04
CA ASP A 146 -25.00 -7.69 6.58
C ASP A 146 -23.59 -7.21 6.17
N GLY A 147 -22.57 -7.74 6.84
CA GLY A 147 -21.19 -7.28 6.72
C GLY A 147 -20.36 -8.09 5.71
N GLU A 148 -19.11 -7.68 5.56
CA GLU A 148 -18.07 -8.36 4.78
C GLU A 148 -16.85 -8.67 5.66
N ILE A 149 -16.17 -9.78 5.35
CA ILE A 149 -15.03 -10.24 6.14
C ILE A 149 -13.73 -10.04 5.36
N THR A 150 -12.78 -9.40 6.00
CA THR A 150 -11.39 -9.28 5.53
C THR A 150 -10.47 -10.08 6.44
N VAL A 151 -9.70 -10.99 5.87
CA VAL A 151 -8.69 -11.77 6.60
C VAL A 151 -7.33 -11.18 6.30
N LEU A 152 -6.66 -10.67 7.31
CA LEU A 152 -5.33 -10.07 7.22
C LEU A 152 -4.28 -11.02 7.76
N ASN A 153 -3.37 -11.47 6.92
CA ASN A 153 -2.17 -12.18 7.33
C ASN A 153 -0.96 -11.25 7.27
N ILE A 154 -0.24 -11.16 8.36
CA ILE A 154 0.96 -10.33 8.47
C ILE A 154 2.17 -11.23 8.54
N VAL A 155 3.07 -11.05 7.60
CA VAL A 155 4.36 -11.73 7.60
C VAL A 155 5.39 -10.77 8.18
N ASN A 156 5.89 -11.10 9.35
CA ASN A 156 6.88 -10.28 10.03
C ASN A 156 8.23 -10.42 9.33
N VAL A 157 8.80 -9.29 8.93
CA VAL A 157 10.11 -9.20 8.28
C VAL A 157 11.09 -8.53 9.24
N PRO A 158 12.30 -9.09 9.44
CA PRO A 158 13.31 -8.46 10.27
C PRO A 158 13.65 -7.05 9.78
N ARG A 159 13.85 -6.10 10.70
CA ARG A 159 14.15 -4.68 10.37
C ARG A 159 15.38 -4.49 9.48
N GLN A 160 16.29 -5.46 9.48
CA GLN A 160 17.50 -5.44 8.66
C GLN A 160 17.26 -5.80 7.19
N THR A 161 16.10 -6.35 6.85
CA THR A 161 15.76 -6.77 5.49
C THR A 161 14.79 -5.77 4.88
N PRO A 162 15.15 -5.10 3.76
CA PRO A 162 14.23 -4.22 3.07
C PRO A 162 12.97 -4.96 2.63
N LEU A 163 11.79 -4.39 2.86
CA LEU A 163 10.51 -5.01 2.48
C LEU A 163 10.42 -5.27 0.97
N SER A 164 11.05 -4.45 0.15
CA SER A 164 11.14 -4.61 -1.30
C SER A 164 11.88 -5.87 -1.76
N LEU A 165 12.78 -6.40 -0.95
CA LEU A 165 13.56 -7.62 -1.26
C LEU A 165 12.96 -8.89 -0.64
N SER A 166 11.86 -8.77 0.08
CA SER A 166 11.25 -9.87 0.87
C SER A 166 10.23 -10.70 0.08
N HIS A 167 10.27 -10.70 -1.27
CA HIS A 167 9.30 -11.44 -2.12
C HIS A 167 9.22 -12.94 -1.76
N GLY A 168 10.32 -13.61 -1.49
CA GLY A 168 10.32 -15.02 -1.09
C GLY A 168 9.75 -15.29 0.31
N ILE A 169 9.75 -14.29 1.19
CA ILE A 169 9.19 -14.40 2.54
C ILE A 169 7.65 -14.31 2.48
N GLY A 170 7.12 -13.54 1.53
CA GLY A 170 5.68 -13.42 1.29
C GLY A 170 5.01 -14.74 0.88
N ASP A 171 5.73 -15.64 0.22
CA ASP A 171 5.22 -16.92 -0.26
C ASP A 171 4.72 -17.82 0.89
N ASN A 172 5.36 -17.76 2.04
CA ASN A 172 4.90 -18.50 3.23
C ASN A 172 3.55 -17.95 3.75
N GLY A 173 3.38 -16.65 3.70
CA GLY A 173 2.11 -16.00 4.04
C GLY A 173 0.98 -16.35 3.07
N LEU A 174 1.29 -16.44 1.78
CA LEU A 174 0.35 -16.86 0.74
C LEU A 174 -0.09 -18.30 0.95
N LYS A 175 0.84 -19.24 1.14
CA LYS A 175 0.52 -20.65 1.40
C LYS A 175 -0.38 -20.81 2.63
N ALA A 176 -0.11 -20.08 3.72
CA ALA A 176 -0.93 -20.13 4.92
C ALA A 176 -2.38 -19.64 4.66
N ILE A 177 -2.55 -18.60 3.87
CA ILE A 177 -3.89 -18.11 3.47
C ILE A 177 -4.59 -19.09 2.54
N GLU A 178 -3.88 -19.71 1.60
CA GLU A 178 -4.46 -20.70 0.70
C GLU A 178 -4.92 -21.97 1.44
N GLU A 179 -4.12 -22.45 2.41
CA GLU A 179 -4.51 -23.55 3.29
C GLU A 179 -5.77 -23.20 4.08
N PHE A 180 -5.80 -22.00 4.65
CA PHE A 180 -6.96 -21.51 5.40
C PHE A 180 -8.21 -21.38 4.51
N LYS A 181 -8.08 -20.84 3.31
CA LYS A 181 -9.16 -20.71 2.35
C LYS A 181 -9.78 -22.05 1.96
N ARG A 182 -8.96 -23.11 1.82
CA ARG A 182 -9.44 -24.47 1.55
C ARG A 182 -10.21 -25.06 2.74
N ALA A 183 -9.86 -24.66 3.95
CA ALA A 183 -10.50 -25.13 5.17
C ALA A 183 -11.84 -24.46 5.47
N ILE A 184 -12.20 -23.38 4.77
CA ILE A 184 -13.42 -22.61 5.05
C ILE A 184 -14.44 -22.80 3.92
N PRO A 185 -15.61 -23.40 4.21
CA PRO A 185 -16.71 -23.46 3.25
C PRO A 185 -17.34 -22.07 3.06
N GLY A 186 -17.51 -21.66 1.81
CA GLY A 186 -18.20 -20.40 1.46
C GLY A 186 -17.30 -19.14 1.42
N SER A 187 -15.99 -19.30 1.27
CA SER A 187 -14.99 -18.21 1.25
C SER A 187 -15.07 -17.26 0.04
N LEU A 188 -15.98 -17.46 -0.90
CA LEU A 188 -16.06 -16.71 -2.17
C LEU A 188 -16.35 -15.20 -2.00
N ARG A 189 -16.90 -14.78 -0.87
CA ARG A 189 -17.20 -13.35 -0.58
C ARG A 189 -16.22 -12.69 0.37
N ASN A 190 -15.19 -13.41 0.81
CA ASN A 190 -14.22 -12.90 1.77
C ASN A 190 -13.02 -12.30 1.04
N ARG A 191 -12.48 -11.25 1.61
CA ARG A 191 -11.24 -10.64 1.13
C ARG A 191 -10.06 -11.15 1.92
N PHE A 192 -8.99 -11.54 1.23
CA PHE A 192 -7.76 -12.04 1.84
C PHE A 192 -6.63 -11.09 1.50
N LEU A 193 -5.91 -10.64 2.51
CA LEU A 193 -4.79 -9.72 2.40
C LEU A 193 -3.55 -10.33 3.04
N VAL A 194 -2.42 -10.21 2.37
CA VAL A 194 -1.10 -10.54 2.95
C VAL A 194 -0.25 -9.28 2.90
N ARG A 195 0.25 -8.87 4.06
CA ARG A 195 1.17 -7.75 4.19
C ARG A 195 2.50 -8.20 4.78
N LEU A 196 3.57 -7.60 4.30
CA LEU A 196 4.88 -7.67 4.93
C LEU A 196 5.01 -6.47 5.86
N ALA A 197 5.48 -6.68 7.09
CA ALA A 197 5.68 -5.58 8.02
C ALA A 197 6.86 -5.84 8.94
N HIS A 198 7.54 -4.77 9.35
CA HIS A 198 8.50 -4.80 10.43
C HIS A 198 7.82 -4.71 11.79
N ASP A 199 6.69 -3.99 11.87
CA ASP A 199 5.82 -3.93 13.05
C ASP A 199 4.40 -4.38 12.67
N PRO A 200 3.94 -5.52 13.21
CA PRO A 200 2.59 -6.00 12.97
C PRO A 200 1.49 -5.01 13.38
N THR A 201 1.75 -4.18 14.38
CA THR A 201 0.78 -3.19 14.88
C THR A 201 0.49 -2.13 13.82
N GLU A 202 1.52 -1.62 13.16
CA GLU A 202 1.38 -0.64 12.08
C GLU A 202 0.64 -1.22 10.89
N ALA A 203 0.94 -2.48 10.52
CA ALA A 203 0.24 -3.17 9.44
C ALA A 203 -1.26 -3.36 9.72
N ILE A 204 -1.63 -3.65 10.96
CA ILE A 204 -3.04 -3.77 11.36
C ILE A 204 -3.73 -2.42 11.27
N LEU A 205 -3.13 -1.36 11.83
CA LEU A 205 -3.70 -0.02 11.84
C LEU A 205 -3.89 0.53 10.42
N SER A 206 -2.86 0.45 9.58
CA SER A 206 -2.94 0.91 8.19
C SER A 206 -3.99 0.15 7.38
N THR A 207 -4.12 -1.18 7.62
CA THR A 207 -5.15 -1.97 6.94
C THR A 207 -6.55 -1.62 7.43
N ALA A 208 -6.73 -1.37 8.73
CA ALA A 208 -8.01 -0.99 9.29
C ALA A 208 -8.50 0.33 8.69
N GLU A 209 -7.61 1.30 8.55
CA GLU A 209 -7.89 2.61 7.96
C GLU A 209 -8.14 2.51 6.44
N GLU A 210 -7.24 1.85 5.69
CA GLU A 210 -7.38 1.70 4.22
C GLU A 210 -8.64 0.94 3.78
N GLN A 211 -9.13 0.03 4.62
CA GLN A 211 -10.29 -0.79 4.31
C GLN A 211 -11.57 -0.30 5.00
N ASP A 212 -11.53 0.84 5.72
CA ASP A 212 -12.63 1.37 6.55
C ASP A 212 -13.26 0.27 7.43
N ILE A 213 -12.44 -0.39 8.23
CA ILE A 213 -12.88 -1.50 9.08
C ILE A 213 -13.67 -0.96 10.28
N ASN A 214 -14.86 -1.53 10.52
CA ASN A 214 -15.70 -1.19 11.66
C ASN A 214 -15.33 -2.00 12.90
N THR A 215 -15.05 -3.30 12.73
CA THR A 215 -14.74 -4.22 13.83
C THR A 215 -13.53 -5.09 13.50
N MET A 216 -12.61 -5.19 14.44
CA MET A 216 -11.39 -5.97 14.31
C MET A 216 -11.39 -7.13 15.34
N LEU A 217 -11.15 -8.35 14.86
CA LEU A 217 -11.01 -9.54 15.72
C LEU A 217 -9.53 -9.89 15.86
N VAL A 218 -9.05 -9.87 17.09
CA VAL A 218 -7.62 -10.08 17.41
C VAL A 218 -7.48 -11.07 18.56
N ASP A 219 -6.42 -11.88 18.56
CA ASP A 219 -6.10 -12.71 19.71
C ASP A 219 -5.79 -11.85 20.95
N PHE A 220 -6.39 -12.20 22.09
CA PHE A 220 -6.23 -11.44 23.32
C PHE A 220 -4.78 -11.38 23.80
N SER A 221 -4.00 -12.44 23.56
CA SER A 221 -2.58 -12.45 23.93
C SER A 221 -1.77 -11.47 23.06
N PHE A 222 -2.09 -11.35 21.79
CA PHE A 222 -1.49 -10.34 20.91
C PHE A 222 -1.85 -8.93 21.39
N LEU A 223 -3.13 -8.69 21.68
CA LEU A 223 -3.63 -7.38 22.14
C LEU A 223 -2.97 -6.94 23.44
N ARG A 224 -2.80 -7.87 24.39
CA ARG A 224 -2.13 -7.60 25.67
C ARG A 224 -0.69 -7.15 25.50
N ASN A 225 0.02 -7.74 24.53
CA ASN A 225 1.42 -7.41 24.25
C ASN A 225 1.58 -6.14 23.41
N ASN A 226 0.54 -5.73 22.67
CA ASN A 226 0.55 -4.59 21.77
C ASN A 226 -0.51 -3.55 22.14
N ARG A 227 -0.40 -2.97 23.34
CA ARG A 227 -1.37 -2.00 23.88
C ARG A 227 -1.53 -0.74 23.03
N LYS A 228 -0.52 -0.39 22.22
CA LYS A 228 -0.58 0.71 21.24
C LYS A 228 -1.76 0.55 20.27
N LEU A 229 -2.13 -0.70 19.94
CA LEU A 229 -3.28 -0.97 19.08
C LEU A 229 -4.57 -0.38 19.64
N LEU A 230 -4.79 -0.48 20.97
CA LEU A 230 -5.99 0.04 21.64
C LEU A 230 -6.07 1.57 21.63
N SER A 231 -4.93 2.25 21.65
CA SER A 231 -4.89 3.71 21.73
C SER A 231 -4.91 4.41 20.37
N LEU A 232 -4.54 3.71 19.30
CA LEU A 232 -4.39 4.29 17.96
C LEU A 232 -5.48 3.84 16.98
N THR A 233 -6.26 2.84 17.33
CA THR A 233 -7.32 2.31 16.45
C THR A 233 -8.56 3.19 16.49
N THR A 234 -9.15 3.41 15.32
CA THR A 234 -10.43 4.13 15.11
C THR A 234 -11.64 3.20 15.02
N CYS A 235 -11.44 1.88 15.01
CA CYS A 235 -12.49 0.85 14.92
C CYS A 235 -12.63 0.07 16.23
N ASP A 236 -13.74 -0.64 16.37
CA ASP A 236 -14.00 -1.50 17.53
C ASP A 236 -13.05 -2.70 17.53
N ILE A 237 -12.44 -2.98 18.69
CA ILE A 237 -11.54 -4.13 18.85
C ILE A 237 -12.20 -5.20 19.73
N VAL A 238 -12.31 -6.38 19.19
CA VAL A 238 -12.78 -7.57 19.90
C VAL A 238 -11.59 -8.51 20.18
N GLY A 239 -11.08 -8.48 21.39
CA GLY A 239 -10.03 -9.39 21.86
C GLY A 239 -10.60 -10.75 22.24
N ILE A 240 -10.28 -11.80 21.48
CA ILE A 240 -10.80 -13.15 21.72
C ILE A 240 -9.77 -13.97 22.46
N ARG A 241 -10.17 -14.55 23.59
CA ARG A 241 -9.37 -15.52 24.35
C ARG A 241 -10.02 -16.91 24.28
N LEU A 242 -9.44 -17.81 23.48
CA LEU A 242 -9.93 -19.17 23.37
C LEU A 242 -9.34 -20.03 24.50
N ARG A 243 -10.20 -20.67 25.30
CA ARG A 243 -9.79 -21.70 26.26
C ARG A 243 -9.63 -23.05 25.53
N LYS A 244 -8.73 -23.91 26.00
CA LYS A 244 -8.45 -25.24 25.40
C LYS A 244 -9.66 -26.19 25.31
N HIS A 245 -10.74 -25.92 26.03
CA HIS A 245 -11.94 -26.76 26.10
C HIS A 245 -13.08 -26.35 25.13
N PHE A 246 -12.85 -25.43 24.20
CA PHE A 246 -13.91 -24.93 23.30
C PHE A 246 -14.17 -25.84 22.08
N ASP A 247 -13.58 -27.03 22.02
CA ASP A 247 -13.68 -27.93 20.87
C ASP A 247 -14.82 -28.96 20.93
N GLN A 248 -15.63 -29.00 22.02
CA GLN A 248 -16.63 -30.07 22.18
C GLN A 248 -18.09 -29.67 21.91
N ASP A 249 -18.42 -28.37 21.76
CA ASP A 249 -19.85 -27.94 21.76
C ASP A 249 -20.26 -27.05 20.56
N ILE A 250 -19.65 -27.17 19.37
CA ILE A 250 -20.14 -26.45 18.17
C ILE A 250 -20.04 -27.35 16.94
#